data_8dc36bcc561f25bd1343391d1f541338
#
_entry.id   8dc36bcc561f25bd1343391d1f541338
#
_cell.length_a   1.000
_cell.length_b   1.000
_cell.length_c   1.000
_cell.angle_alpha   90.00
_cell.angle_beta   90.00
_cell.angle_gamma   90.00
#
_symmetry.space_group_name_H-M   'P 1'
#
loop_
_entity.id
_entity.type
_entity.pdbx_description
1 polymer ?
#
loop_
_entity_poly.entity_id
_entity_poly.type
_entity_poly.pdbx_seq_one_letter_code
_entity_poly.pdbx_strand_id
1 'polypeptide(L)'
;VPNSKGAMGQLRTAARYKYKDNMSSTLKDFHRDEVIDNKTYTDKQLKSIVDYCERDVLTLEHIFKAQLKDIETNYPNSGPKTFISQANFHAKAMIYTAKVEHNGIHIDKVLFNSFERHYPTVKDEMISEINAKIDVYNGHTFNHDKFKKFIKGQGLLPRWPRTTTGKLITKDKVVHKFSQENKMIDEFYLCKEFVDSKKLKGAVVGPDGKARTSLNMFGTVTGRTNPSTATYPFNAPKFFRNIIKAKPGYVYLYGDYAMQEPCIAAYLSN
;
A
#
# COMPACT_ATOMS: atom_id res chain seq x y z
N VAL A 1 -14.17 15.06 4.01
CA VAL A 1 -14.00 14.16 2.88
C VAL A 1 -14.38 12.78 3.37
N PRO A 2 -15.38 12.10 2.81
CA PRO A 2 -15.73 10.76 3.26
C PRO A 2 -14.54 9.84 3.05
N ASN A 3 -14.26 9.02 4.05
CA ASN A 3 -13.26 7.97 4.04
C ASN A 3 -13.38 7.15 2.75
N SER A 4 -12.52 7.40 1.79
CA SER A 4 -12.52 6.67 0.53
C SER A 4 -11.88 5.30 0.74
N LYS A 5 -12.67 4.34 1.16
CA LYS A 5 -12.34 2.95 0.88
C LYS A 5 -12.45 2.75 -0.65
N GLY A 6 -11.39 3.12 -1.37
CA GLY A 6 -11.25 3.06 -2.80
C GLY A 6 -11.85 4.28 -3.52
N ALA A 7 -11.11 4.84 -4.47
CA ALA A 7 -11.64 5.84 -5.40
C ALA A 7 -12.88 5.26 -6.07
N MET A 8 -14.00 5.99 -6.01
CA MET A 8 -15.21 5.58 -6.73
C MET A 8 -14.93 5.71 -8.22
N GLY A 9 -14.90 4.59 -8.94
CA GLY A 9 -14.79 4.60 -10.40
C GLY A 9 -15.95 5.40 -11.02
N GLN A 10 -15.78 5.83 -12.27
CA GLN A 10 -16.73 6.64 -13.02
C GLN A 10 -18.17 6.09 -12.93
N LEU A 11 -18.36 4.78 -13.09
CA LEU A 11 -19.69 4.15 -13.03
C LEU A 11 -20.40 4.35 -11.68
N ARG A 12 -19.68 4.19 -10.56
CA ARG A 12 -20.25 4.39 -9.22
C ARG A 12 -20.55 5.86 -8.96
N THR A 13 -19.71 6.75 -9.47
CA THR A 13 -19.92 8.19 -9.33
C THR A 13 -21.12 8.64 -10.17
N ALA A 14 -21.24 8.16 -11.40
CA ALA A 14 -22.39 8.42 -12.25
C ALA A 14 -23.70 7.92 -11.63
N ALA A 15 -23.69 6.71 -11.07
CA ALA A 15 -24.84 6.17 -10.35
C ALA A 15 -25.22 7.00 -9.11
N ARG A 16 -24.22 7.50 -8.33
CA ARG A 16 -24.47 8.40 -7.22
C ARG A 16 -25.20 9.68 -7.62
N TYR A 17 -24.82 10.23 -8.77
CA TYR A 17 -25.47 11.43 -9.34
C TYR A 17 -26.64 11.13 -10.29
N LYS A 18 -27.15 9.89 -10.25
CA LYS A 18 -28.37 9.45 -11.00
C LYS A 18 -28.28 9.68 -12.52
N TYR A 19 -27.09 9.52 -13.09
CA TYR A 19 -26.93 9.57 -14.54
C TYR A 19 -27.56 8.33 -15.21
N LYS A 20 -28.53 8.56 -16.10
CA LYS A 20 -29.35 7.48 -16.67
C LYS A 20 -28.66 6.69 -17.79
N ASP A 21 -27.79 7.34 -18.56
CA ASP A 21 -27.10 6.71 -19.70
C ASP A 21 -25.76 6.07 -19.30
N ASN A 22 -25.67 5.67 -18.04
CA ASN A 22 -24.46 5.05 -17.53
C ASN A 22 -24.27 3.64 -18.12
N MET A 23 -23.11 3.39 -18.69
CA MET A 23 -22.79 2.08 -19.27
C MET A 23 -22.62 1.00 -18.20
N SER A 24 -22.95 -0.25 -18.56
CA SER A 24 -22.68 -1.39 -17.69
C SER A 24 -21.16 -1.66 -17.58
N SER A 25 -20.73 -2.26 -16.46
CA SER A 25 -19.35 -2.72 -16.32
C SER A 25 -18.97 -3.74 -17.39
N THR A 26 -19.90 -4.62 -17.76
CA THR A 26 -19.71 -5.64 -18.81
C THR A 26 -19.38 -5.00 -20.16
N LEU A 27 -20.06 -3.92 -20.53
CA LEU A 27 -19.80 -3.22 -21.78
C LEU A 27 -18.45 -2.51 -21.77
N LYS A 28 -18.05 -1.94 -20.61
CA LYS A 28 -16.72 -1.35 -20.44
C LYS A 28 -15.61 -2.39 -20.58
N ASP A 29 -15.77 -3.54 -19.94
CA ASP A 29 -14.81 -4.63 -20.03
C ASP A 29 -14.71 -5.16 -21.48
N PHE A 30 -15.86 -5.32 -22.16
CA PHE A 30 -15.89 -5.73 -23.57
C PHE A 30 -15.06 -4.80 -24.47
N HIS A 31 -15.30 -3.48 -24.43
CA HIS A 31 -14.56 -2.54 -25.27
C HIS A 31 -13.08 -2.43 -24.89
N ARG A 32 -12.76 -2.53 -23.60
CA ARG A 32 -11.36 -2.59 -23.16
C ARG A 32 -10.65 -3.79 -23.76
N ASP A 33 -11.24 -4.98 -23.65
CA ASP A 33 -10.65 -6.21 -24.11
C ASP A 33 -10.56 -6.21 -25.66
N GLU A 34 -11.59 -5.68 -26.36
CA GLU A 34 -11.55 -5.46 -27.79
C GLU A 34 -10.37 -4.59 -28.26
N VAL A 35 -10.06 -3.53 -27.51
CA VAL A 35 -8.91 -2.64 -27.80
C VAL A 35 -7.57 -3.31 -27.48
N ILE A 36 -7.49 -4.11 -26.41
CA ILE A 36 -6.25 -4.79 -25.99
C ILE A 36 -5.90 -5.94 -26.93
N ASP A 37 -6.89 -6.72 -27.34
CA ASP A 37 -6.69 -7.98 -28.07
C ASP A 37 -6.52 -7.78 -29.59
N ASN A 38 -6.98 -6.66 -30.14
CA ASN A 38 -6.96 -6.41 -31.57
C ASN A 38 -5.92 -5.34 -31.96
N LYS A 39 -5.13 -5.61 -32.99
CA LYS A 39 -4.20 -4.66 -33.61
C LYS A 39 -4.82 -3.86 -34.75
N THR A 40 -5.89 -4.38 -35.36
CA THR A 40 -6.62 -3.79 -36.46
C THR A 40 -8.12 -3.92 -36.19
N TYR A 41 -8.92 -2.96 -36.65
CA TYR A 41 -10.34 -2.90 -36.40
C TYR A 41 -11.14 -2.79 -37.71
N THR A 42 -12.28 -3.40 -37.77
CA THR A 42 -13.29 -3.15 -38.80
C THR A 42 -13.95 -1.78 -38.56
N ASP A 43 -14.53 -1.17 -39.59
CA ASP A 43 -15.26 0.10 -39.48
C ASP A 43 -16.36 0.03 -38.39
N LYS A 44 -17.05 -1.10 -38.30
CA LYS A 44 -18.08 -1.33 -37.29
C LYS A 44 -17.52 -1.32 -35.87
N GLN A 45 -16.37 -1.97 -35.65
CA GLN A 45 -15.69 -1.99 -34.35
C GLN A 45 -15.19 -0.60 -33.99
N LEU A 46 -14.57 0.09 -34.95
CA LEU A 46 -14.06 1.44 -34.74
C LEU A 46 -15.20 2.39 -34.36
N LYS A 47 -16.34 2.33 -35.07
CA LYS A 47 -17.53 3.11 -34.70
C LYS A 47 -18.01 2.80 -33.29
N SER A 48 -18.10 1.53 -32.92
CA SER A 48 -18.51 1.11 -31.56
C SER A 48 -17.58 1.63 -30.47
N ILE A 49 -16.28 1.62 -30.72
CA ILE A 49 -15.26 2.16 -29.79
C ILE A 49 -15.41 3.68 -29.68
N VAL A 50 -15.61 4.40 -30.77
CA VAL A 50 -15.81 5.85 -30.78
C VAL A 50 -17.08 6.23 -30.02
N ASP A 51 -18.21 5.55 -30.30
CA ASP A 51 -19.46 5.77 -29.57
C ASP A 51 -19.32 5.50 -28.07
N TYR A 52 -18.52 4.51 -27.71
CA TYR A 52 -18.16 4.24 -26.30
C TYR A 52 -17.38 5.40 -25.68
N CYS A 53 -16.34 5.90 -26.35
CA CYS A 53 -15.54 7.01 -25.89
C CYS A 53 -16.36 8.30 -25.72
N GLU A 54 -17.28 8.58 -26.67
CA GLU A 54 -18.18 9.72 -26.56
C GLU A 54 -19.06 9.65 -25.31
N ARG A 55 -19.66 8.49 -25.04
CA ARG A 55 -20.45 8.30 -23.82
C ARG A 55 -19.66 8.47 -22.54
N ASP A 56 -18.41 8.01 -22.50
CA ASP A 56 -17.53 8.22 -21.36
C ASP A 56 -17.28 9.71 -21.11
N VAL A 57 -17.05 10.49 -22.15
CA VAL A 57 -16.87 11.96 -22.07
C VAL A 57 -18.14 12.65 -21.57
N LEU A 58 -19.29 12.33 -22.13
CA LEU A 58 -20.58 12.89 -21.71
C LEU A 58 -20.92 12.54 -20.26
N THR A 59 -20.58 11.33 -19.85
CA THR A 59 -20.72 10.90 -18.44
C THR A 59 -19.84 11.75 -17.50
N LEU A 60 -18.61 12.05 -17.89
CA LEU A 60 -17.69 12.90 -17.09
C LEU A 60 -18.21 14.34 -16.99
N GLU A 61 -18.73 14.89 -18.08
CA GLU A 61 -19.33 16.24 -18.08
C GLU A 61 -20.52 16.32 -17.12
N HIS A 62 -21.40 15.32 -17.15
CA HIS A 62 -22.52 15.25 -16.20
C HIS A 62 -22.05 15.16 -14.76
N ILE A 63 -21.10 14.28 -14.46
CA ILE A 63 -20.53 14.11 -13.12
C ILE A 63 -19.95 15.44 -12.65
N PHE A 64 -19.17 16.13 -13.47
CA PHE A 64 -18.55 17.39 -13.12
C PHE A 64 -19.58 18.45 -12.76
N LYS A 65 -20.63 18.65 -13.60
CA LYS A 65 -21.72 19.60 -13.32
C LYS A 65 -22.45 19.26 -12.02
N ALA A 66 -22.74 17.96 -11.81
CA ALA A 66 -23.40 17.52 -10.59
C ALA A 66 -22.56 17.71 -9.33
N GLN A 67 -21.23 17.49 -9.43
CA GLN A 67 -20.31 17.76 -8.33
C GLN A 67 -20.21 19.24 -7.99
N LEU A 68 -20.17 20.13 -8.98
CA LEU A 68 -20.17 21.59 -8.73
C LEU A 68 -21.42 21.99 -7.95
N LYS A 69 -22.59 21.51 -8.36
CA LYS A 69 -23.85 21.79 -7.66
C LYS A 69 -23.86 21.23 -6.24
N ASP A 70 -23.33 20.02 -6.04
CA ASP A 70 -23.19 19.38 -4.71
C ASP A 70 -22.29 20.23 -3.79
N ILE A 71 -21.18 20.77 -4.33
CA ILE A 71 -20.28 21.66 -3.60
C ILE A 71 -20.99 22.96 -3.20
N GLU A 72 -21.67 23.61 -4.13
CA GLU A 72 -22.42 24.84 -3.85
C GLU A 72 -23.46 24.65 -2.73
N THR A 73 -24.13 23.49 -2.75
CA THR A 73 -25.20 23.18 -1.78
C THR A 73 -24.65 22.83 -0.39
N ASN A 74 -23.61 21.97 -0.34
CA ASN A 74 -23.15 21.38 0.91
C ASN A 74 -21.96 22.10 1.54
N TYR A 75 -21.28 22.98 0.78
CA TYR A 75 -20.10 23.72 1.25
C TYR A 75 -20.16 25.21 0.87
N PRO A 76 -21.22 25.94 1.29
CA PRO A 76 -21.47 27.33 0.85
C PRO A 76 -20.34 28.30 1.20
N ASN A 77 -19.62 28.04 2.30
CA ASN A 77 -18.51 28.90 2.76
C ASN A 77 -17.21 28.69 1.97
N SER A 78 -17.04 27.56 1.28
CA SER A 78 -15.81 27.26 0.51
C SER A 78 -15.95 27.58 -0.96
N GLY A 79 -17.13 27.42 -1.53
CA GLY A 79 -17.47 27.68 -2.92
C GLY A 79 -16.73 26.84 -3.97
N PRO A 80 -17.23 26.80 -5.21
CA PRO A 80 -16.66 25.98 -6.28
C PRO A 80 -15.21 26.37 -6.63
N LYS A 81 -14.83 27.64 -6.57
CA LYS A 81 -13.46 28.11 -6.88
C LYS A 81 -12.41 27.46 -5.98
N THR A 82 -12.67 27.36 -4.69
CA THR A 82 -11.75 26.72 -3.73
C THR A 82 -11.57 25.25 -4.05
N PHE A 83 -12.67 24.52 -4.33
CA PHE A 83 -12.60 23.10 -4.68
C PHE A 83 -11.89 22.87 -6.02
N ILE A 84 -12.13 23.69 -7.03
CA ILE A 84 -11.41 23.60 -8.32
C ILE A 84 -9.91 23.88 -8.12
N SER A 85 -9.55 24.87 -7.29
CA SER A 85 -8.15 25.16 -6.97
C SER A 85 -7.47 23.97 -6.30
N GLN A 86 -8.13 23.32 -5.31
CA GLN A 86 -7.63 22.12 -4.67
C GLN A 86 -7.55 20.92 -5.64
N ALA A 87 -8.54 20.73 -6.49
CA ALA A 87 -8.53 19.68 -7.50
C ALA A 87 -7.37 19.87 -8.49
N ASN A 88 -7.11 21.10 -8.93
CA ASN A 88 -5.97 21.42 -9.78
C ASN A 88 -4.62 21.19 -9.08
N PHE A 89 -4.52 21.54 -7.79
CA PHE A 89 -3.34 21.21 -6.98
C PHE A 89 -3.11 19.70 -6.92
N HIS A 90 -4.15 18.91 -6.63
CA HIS A 90 -4.07 17.45 -6.61
C HIS A 90 -3.70 16.89 -7.98
N ALA A 91 -4.27 17.40 -9.07
CA ALA A 91 -3.94 16.98 -10.42
C ALA A 91 -2.46 17.23 -10.76
N LYS A 92 -1.94 18.40 -10.41
CA LYS A 92 -0.50 18.71 -10.58
C LYS A 92 0.37 17.77 -9.74
N ALA A 93 0.00 17.51 -8.49
CA ALA A 93 0.72 16.56 -7.63
C ALA A 93 0.74 15.15 -8.21
N MET A 94 -0.36 14.68 -8.84
CA MET A 94 -0.42 13.39 -9.52
C MET A 94 0.58 13.26 -10.67
N ILE A 95 0.88 14.34 -11.41
CA ILE A 95 1.91 14.34 -12.45
C ILE A 95 3.29 14.01 -11.86
N TYR A 96 3.63 14.62 -10.71
CA TYR A 96 4.89 14.33 -10.02
C TYR A 96 4.92 12.92 -9.44
N THR A 97 3.80 12.45 -8.90
CA THR A 97 3.67 11.07 -8.42
C THR A 97 3.91 10.08 -9.55
N ALA A 98 3.30 10.27 -10.71
CA ALA A 98 3.53 9.41 -11.87
C ALA A 98 5.01 9.39 -12.29
N LYS A 99 5.72 10.53 -12.21
CA LYS A 99 7.17 10.58 -12.46
C LYS A 99 7.96 9.77 -11.42
N VAL A 100 7.60 9.86 -10.14
CA VAL A 100 8.23 9.08 -9.06
C VAL A 100 8.00 7.58 -9.26
N GLU A 101 6.77 7.18 -9.57
CA GLU A 101 6.42 5.78 -9.86
C GLU A 101 7.18 5.27 -11.09
N HIS A 102 7.23 6.05 -12.16
CA HIS A 102 7.96 5.71 -13.38
C HIS A 102 9.47 5.58 -13.14
N ASN A 103 10.07 6.51 -12.41
CA ASN A 103 11.50 6.46 -12.06
C ASN A 103 11.84 5.23 -11.25
N GLY A 104 10.98 4.82 -10.34
CA GLY A 104 11.18 3.66 -9.48
C GLY A 104 12.39 3.79 -8.55
N ILE A 105 12.65 2.73 -7.81
CA ILE A 105 13.72 2.62 -6.81
C ILE A 105 14.73 1.60 -7.31
N HIS A 106 16.00 1.98 -7.43
CA HIS A 106 17.05 1.08 -7.89
C HIS A 106 17.36 0.00 -6.86
N ILE A 107 17.41 -1.25 -7.31
CA ILE A 107 17.58 -2.45 -6.49
C ILE A 107 18.82 -3.20 -6.96
N ASP A 108 19.65 -3.63 -6.00
CA ASP A 108 20.73 -4.59 -6.26
C ASP A 108 20.12 -5.95 -6.63
N LYS A 109 20.04 -6.22 -7.94
CA LYS A 109 19.44 -7.46 -8.47
C LYS A 109 20.18 -8.72 -8.03
N VAL A 110 21.49 -8.64 -7.86
CA VAL A 110 22.30 -9.80 -7.46
C VAL A 110 21.91 -10.17 -6.01
N LEU A 111 21.91 -9.19 -5.13
CA LEU A 111 21.52 -9.38 -3.74
C LEU A 111 20.05 -9.79 -3.61
N PHE A 112 19.14 -9.16 -4.37
CA PHE A 112 17.72 -9.51 -4.41
C PHE A 112 17.51 -10.97 -4.84
N ASN A 113 18.10 -11.39 -5.94
CA ASN A 113 17.96 -12.75 -6.44
C ASN A 113 18.60 -13.79 -5.50
N SER A 114 19.72 -13.43 -4.86
CA SER A 114 20.34 -14.27 -3.83
C SER A 114 19.41 -14.44 -2.65
N PHE A 115 18.80 -13.34 -2.19
CA PHE A 115 17.82 -13.37 -1.10
C PHE A 115 16.61 -14.25 -1.44
N GLU A 116 15.97 -14.02 -2.60
CA GLU A 116 14.82 -14.83 -3.05
C GLU A 116 15.14 -16.33 -3.12
N ARG A 117 16.35 -16.68 -3.56
CA ARG A 117 16.80 -18.08 -3.64
C ARG A 117 16.98 -18.73 -2.27
N HIS A 118 17.58 -18.03 -1.33
CA HIS A 118 17.97 -18.61 -0.04
C HIS A 118 16.94 -18.40 1.06
N TYR A 119 16.01 -17.45 0.89
CA TYR A 119 14.99 -17.13 1.89
C TYR A 119 14.18 -18.35 2.39
N PRO A 120 13.71 -19.28 1.53
CA PRO A 120 12.99 -20.45 1.99
C PRO A 120 13.84 -21.33 2.92
N THR A 121 15.08 -21.61 2.54
CA THR A 121 16.00 -22.44 3.33
C THR A 121 16.32 -21.82 4.68
N VAL A 122 16.69 -20.53 4.68
CA VAL A 122 16.97 -19.79 5.93
C VAL A 122 15.73 -19.74 6.83
N LYS A 123 14.55 -19.59 6.24
CA LYS A 123 13.29 -19.61 6.98
C LYS A 123 13.05 -20.97 7.67
N ASP A 124 13.32 -22.07 6.97
CA ASP A 124 13.17 -23.42 7.51
C ASP A 124 14.15 -23.67 8.66
N GLU A 125 15.40 -23.25 8.48
CA GLU A 125 16.45 -23.32 9.51
C GLU A 125 16.06 -22.53 10.77
N MET A 126 15.65 -21.28 10.61
CA MET A 126 15.23 -20.42 11.73
C MET A 126 14.02 -20.97 12.47
N ILE A 127 13.05 -21.54 11.77
CA ILE A 127 11.89 -22.19 12.41
C ILE A 127 12.33 -23.46 13.15
N SER A 128 13.21 -24.25 12.59
CA SER A 128 13.75 -25.44 13.22
C SER A 128 14.50 -25.10 14.49
N GLU A 129 15.41 -24.11 14.44
CA GLU A 129 16.18 -23.66 15.60
C GLU A 129 15.29 -23.12 16.72
N ILE A 130 14.28 -22.29 16.39
CA ILE A 130 13.39 -21.75 17.41
C ILE A 130 12.48 -22.84 18.00
N ASN A 131 12.00 -23.77 17.17
CA ASN A 131 11.17 -24.87 17.63
C ASN A 131 11.93 -25.86 18.55
N ALA A 132 13.23 -26.04 18.33
CA ALA A 132 14.08 -26.83 19.22
C ALA A 132 14.14 -26.21 20.64
N LYS A 133 13.96 -24.91 20.78
CA LYS A 133 14.00 -24.19 22.06
C LYS A 133 12.61 -23.97 22.69
N ILE A 134 11.63 -23.57 21.90
CA ILE A 134 10.33 -23.10 22.41
C ILE A 134 9.09 -23.70 21.70
N ASP A 135 9.27 -24.49 20.67
CA ASP A 135 8.23 -25.24 19.92
C ASP A 135 6.93 -24.46 19.68
N VAL A 136 7.02 -23.37 18.89
CA VAL A 136 5.87 -22.47 18.63
C VAL A 136 5.34 -22.50 17.20
N TYR A 137 5.97 -23.24 16.30
CA TYR A 137 5.50 -23.41 14.93
C TYR A 137 5.11 -24.87 14.64
N ASN A 138 4.07 -25.05 13.82
CA ASN A 138 3.73 -26.30 13.16
C ASN A 138 4.08 -26.14 11.66
N GLY A 139 5.19 -26.71 11.21
CA GLY A 139 5.78 -26.34 9.93
C GLY A 139 5.97 -24.81 9.89
N HIS A 140 5.47 -24.14 8.86
CA HIS A 140 5.58 -22.66 8.74
C HIS A 140 4.45 -21.88 9.43
N THR A 141 3.53 -22.58 10.09
CA THR A 141 2.35 -21.95 10.70
C THR A 141 2.58 -21.72 12.18
N PHE A 142 2.45 -20.48 12.63
CA PHE A 142 2.51 -20.13 14.03
C PHE A 142 1.35 -20.73 14.81
N ASN A 143 1.65 -21.38 15.96
CA ASN A 143 0.68 -22.05 16.83
C ASN A 143 0.46 -21.26 18.12
N HIS A 144 -0.72 -20.67 18.27
CA HIS A 144 -1.07 -19.86 19.42
C HIS A 144 -1.13 -20.63 20.74
N ASP A 145 -1.52 -21.92 20.73
CA ASP A 145 -1.62 -22.72 21.95
C ASP A 145 -0.24 -23.12 22.45
N LYS A 146 0.66 -23.53 21.56
CA LYS A 146 2.06 -23.78 21.89
C LYS A 146 2.72 -22.50 22.43
N PHE A 147 2.50 -21.37 21.80
CA PHE A 147 2.99 -20.07 22.28
C PHE A 147 2.45 -19.73 23.67
N LYS A 148 1.15 -19.99 23.94
CA LYS A 148 0.55 -19.79 25.26
C LYS A 148 1.20 -20.67 26.32
N LYS A 149 1.50 -21.95 26.01
CA LYS A 149 2.25 -22.85 26.92
C LYS A 149 3.64 -22.29 27.22
N PHE A 150 4.36 -21.84 26.21
CA PHE A 150 5.68 -21.23 26.36
C PHE A 150 5.62 -20.00 27.28
N ILE A 151 4.74 -19.03 27.01
CA ILE A 151 4.56 -17.82 27.82
C ILE A 151 4.17 -18.14 29.27
N LYS A 152 3.37 -19.21 29.49
CA LYS A 152 3.05 -19.71 30.82
C LYS A 152 4.29 -20.26 31.54
N GLY A 153 5.13 -21.03 30.83
CA GLY A 153 6.39 -21.56 31.36
C GLY A 153 7.39 -20.47 31.76
N GLN A 154 7.36 -19.34 31.06
CA GLN A 154 8.18 -18.16 31.39
C GLN A 154 7.60 -17.30 32.55
N GLY A 155 6.47 -17.67 33.15
CA GLY A 155 5.82 -16.89 34.20
C GLY A 155 5.19 -15.57 33.72
N LEU A 156 5.12 -15.35 32.40
CA LEU A 156 4.70 -14.06 31.83
C LEU A 156 3.19 -14.01 31.49
N LEU A 157 2.47 -15.12 31.63
CA LEU A 157 1.07 -15.21 31.24
C LEU A 157 0.15 -14.18 31.92
N PRO A 158 0.32 -13.79 33.20
CA PRO A 158 -0.50 -12.77 33.85
C PRO A 158 -0.22 -11.34 33.30
N ARG A 159 1.00 -11.08 32.86
CA ARG A 159 1.43 -9.76 32.33
C ARG A 159 1.21 -9.63 30.81
N TRP A 160 0.93 -10.75 30.11
CA TRP A 160 0.82 -10.73 28.66
C TRP A 160 -0.54 -10.20 28.21
N PRO A 161 -0.57 -9.16 27.34
CA PRO A 161 -1.83 -8.56 26.89
C PRO A 161 -2.64 -9.54 26.03
N ARG A 162 -3.97 -9.40 26.13
CA ARG A 162 -4.93 -10.27 25.43
C ARG A 162 -5.84 -9.45 24.53
N THR A 163 -6.35 -10.09 23.49
CA THR A 163 -7.42 -9.55 22.66
C THR A 163 -8.75 -9.58 23.44
N THR A 164 -9.77 -8.89 22.91
CA THR A 164 -11.14 -8.96 23.45
C THR A 164 -11.72 -10.37 23.50
N THR A 165 -11.18 -11.29 22.67
CA THR A 165 -11.55 -12.72 22.64
C THR A 165 -10.67 -13.59 23.54
N GLY A 166 -9.81 -13.00 24.38
CA GLY A 166 -8.95 -13.71 25.36
C GLY A 166 -7.66 -14.35 24.78
N LYS A 167 -7.39 -14.22 23.46
CA LYS A 167 -6.15 -14.72 22.85
C LYS A 167 -4.97 -13.81 23.19
N LEU A 168 -3.77 -14.38 23.34
CA LEU A 168 -2.55 -13.59 23.53
C LEU A 168 -2.27 -12.74 22.30
N ILE A 169 -1.91 -11.48 22.51
CA ILE A 169 -1.55 -10.57 21.43
C ILE A 169 -0.11 -10.88 20.98
N THR A 170 0.07 -11.23 19.71
CA THR A 170 1.37 -11.55 19.08
C THR A 170 1.84 -10.50 18.10
N LYS A 171 1.30 -9.26 18.20
CA LYS A 171 1.77 -8.13 17.38
C LYS A 171 3.22 -7.80 17.74
N ASP A 172 4.03 -7.43 16.73
CA ASP A 172 5.45 -7.16 16.88
C ASP A 172 5.75 -6.19 18.04
N LYS A 173 4.96 -5.13 18.17
CA LYS A 173 5.10 -4.14 19.26
C LYS A 173 5.00 -4.74 20.66
N VAL A 174 4.15 -5.76 20.84
CA VAL A 174 3.98 -6.45 22.12
C VAL A 174 5.12 -7.43 22.35
N VAL A 175 5.44 -8.25 21.35
CA VAL A 175 6.54 -9.23 21.45
C VAL A 175 7.85 -8.53 21.69
N HIS A 176 8.15 -7.44 20.95
CA HIS A 176 9.34 -6.60 21.13
C HIS A 176 9.45 -6.01 22.54
N LYS A 177 8.34 -5.60 23.18
CA LYS A 177 8.39 -5.12 24.55
C LYS A 177 8.92 -6.18 25.52
N PHE A 178 8.45 -7.42 25.40
CA PHE A 178 8.88 -8.51 26.27
C PHE A 178 10.24 -9.10 25.88
N SER A 179 10.68 -8.92 24.61
CA SER A 179 12.00 -9.34 24.17
C SER A 179 13.13 -8.60 24.91
N GLN A 180 12.88 -7.38 25.33
CA GLN A 180 13.85 -6.58 26.11
C GLN A 180 14.13 -7.16 27.51
N GLU A 181 13.21 -7.96 28.04
CA GLU A 181 13.28 -8.52 29.41
C GLU A 181 13.61 -10.02 29.39
N ASN A 182 13.50 -10.69 28.24
CA ASN A 182 13.64 -12.16 28.16
C ASN A 182 14.31 -12.59 26.86
N LYS A 183 15.49 -13.21 26.99
CA LYS A 183 16.33 -13.63 25.86
C LYS A 183 15.62 -14.64 24.93
N MET A 184 14.84 -15.56 25.46
CA MET A 184 14.12 -16.55 24.62
C MET A 184 13.00 -15.89 23.80
N ILE A 185 12.36 -14.84 24.35
CA ILE A 185 11.37 -14.05 23.61
C ILE A 185 12.07 -13.18 22.56
N ASP A 186 13.28 -12.72 22.81
CA ASP A 186 14.08 -11.98 21.84
C ASP A 186 14.45 -12.86 20.62
N GLU A 187 14.92 -14.07 20.86
CA GLU A 187 15.20 -15.05 19.80
C GLU A 187 13.93 -15.38 19.01
N PHE A 188 12.81 -15.56 19.69
CA PHE A 188 11.51 -15.73 19.03
C PHE A 188 11.09 -14.49 18.22
N TYR A 189 11.28 -13.30 18.75
CA TYR A 189 10.96 -12.06 18.06
C TYR A 189 11.73 -11.90 16.75
N LEU A 190 13.04 -12.16 16.76
CA LEU A 190 13.88 -12.13 15.57
C LEU A 190 13.44 -13.16 14.51
N CYS A 191 13.18 -14.39 14.95
CA CYS A 191 12.63 -15.42 14.06
C CYS A 191 11.29 -15.01 13.48
N LYS A 192 10.37 -14.52 14.30
CA LYS A 192 9.05 -14.08 13.88
C LYS A 192 9.11 -12.91 12.89
N GLU A 193 9.95 -11.90 13.14
CA GLU A 193 10.15 -10.77 12.22
C GLU A 193 10.59 -11.26 10.84
N PHE A 194 11.49 -12.23 10.78
CA PHE A 194 11.95 -12.83 9.54
C PHE A 194 10.87 -13.67 8.85
N VAL A 195 10.23 -14.58 9.61
CA VAL A 195 9.22 -15.51 9.09
C VAL A 195 7.97 -14.76 8.58
N ASP A 196 7.53 -13.72 9.29
CA ASP A 196 6.35 -12.92 8.94
C ASP A 196 6.63 -11.88 7.86
N SER A 197 7.86 -11.76 7.38
CA SER A 197 8.26 -10.79 6.35
C SER A 197 7.64 -11.08 4.97
N LYS A 198 6.32 -11.29 4.93
CA LYS A 198 5.52 -11.55 3.71
C LYS A 198 5.62 -10.45 2.65
N LYS A 199 6.10 -9.27 3.03
CA LYS A 199 6.15 -8.07 2.19
C LYS A 199 7.14 -8.14 1.03
N LEU A 200 7.99 -9.17 1.01
CA LEU A 200 9.01 -9.35 -0.02
C LEU A 200 8.50 -10.00 -1.31
N LYS A 201 7.46 -10.84 -1.20
CA LYS A 201 6.93 -11.58 -2.34
C LYS A 201 6.28 -10.73 -3.44
N GLY A 202 6.05 -9.44 -3.19
CA GLY A 202 5.42 -8.53 -4.14
C GLY A 202 6.38 -7.55 -4.83
N ALA A 203 7.66 -7.52 -4.45
CA ALA A 203 8.62 -6.61 -5.05
C ALA A 203 9.08 -7.15 -6.41
N VAL A 204 8.43 -6.68 -7.47
CA VAL A 204 8.86 -7.02 -8.84
C VAL A 204 9.94 -6.04 -9.27
N VAL A 205 11.15 -6.55 -9.51
CA VAL A 205 12.26 -5.75 -10.04
C VAL A 205 12.27 -5.86 -11.57
N GLY A 206 12.06 -4.74 -12.24
CA GLY A 206 12.04 -4.64 -13.69
C GLY A 206 13.37 -5.01 -14.37
N PRO A 207 13.38 -5.16 -15.70
CA PRO A 207 14.60 -5.42 -16.47
C PRO A 207 15.69 -4.36 -16.24
N ASP A 208 15.28 -3.12 -16.00
CA ASP A 208 16.13 -1.96 -15.71
C ASP A 208 16.68 -1.91 -14.26
N GLY A 209 16.47 -2.94 -13.47
CA GLY A 209 16.96 -3.02 -12.10
C GLY A 209 16.18 -2.16 -11.11
N LYS A 210 14.95 -1.76 -11.43
CA LYS A 210 14.17 -0.88 -10.58
C LYS A 210 12.89 -1.55 -10.08
N ALA A 211 12.58 -1.36 -8.80
CA ALA A 211 11.28 -1.67 -8.25
C ALA A 211 10.34 -0.46 -8.41
N ARG A 212 9.12 -0.72 -8.87
CA ARG A 212 8.07 0.28 -9.04
C ARG A 212 6.89 -0.06 -8.17
N THR A 213 6.34 0.95 -7.52
CA THR A 213 5.22 0.79 -6.59
C THR A 213 4.21 1.87 -6.85
N SER A 214 2.96 1.51 -6.86
CA SER A 214 1.87 2.49 -6.96
C SER A 214 1.77 3.32 -5.67
N LEU A 215 1.67 4.63 -5.84
CA LEU A 215 1.58 5.62 -4.77
C LEU A 215 0.17 6.22 -4.76
N ASN A 216 -0.61 5.89 -3.73
CA ASN A 216 -1.91 6.52 -3.53
C ASN A 216 -1.73 7.90 -2.88
N MET A 217 -1.66 8.93 -3.72
CA MET A 217 -1.57 10.33 -3.27
C MET A 217 -2.80 10.71 -2.46
N PHE A 218 -2.58 11.41 -1.34
CA PHE A 218 -3.64 11.81 -0.42
C PHE A 218 -4.49 10.64 0.10
N GLY A 219 -3.97 9.41 0.07
CA GLY A 219 -4.67 8.17 0.39
C GLY A 219 -4.97 7.96 1.87
N THR A 220 -4.48 8.80 2.77
CA THR A 220 -4.77 8.76 4.20
C THR A 220 -5.74 9.86 4.60
N VAL A 221 -6.37 9.74 5.77
CA VAL A 221 -7.27 10.78 6.34
C VAL A 221 -6.52 12.11 6.52
N THR A 222 -5.22 12.04 6.81
CA THR A 222 -4.35 13.20 7.00
C THR A 222 -3.76 13.74 5.69
N GLY A 223 -4.16 13.22 4.53
CA GLY A 223 -3.68 13.67 3.22
C GLY A 223 -2.28 13.19 2.85
N ARG A 224 -1.68 12.24 3.60
CA ARG A 224 -0.38 11.66 3.25
C ARG A 224 -0.49 10.69 2.09
N THR A 225 0.57 10.59 1.30
CA THR A 225 0.73 9.55 0.28
C THR A 225 0.87 8.18 0.94
N ASN A 226 0.08 7.21 0.45
CA ASN A 226 0.11 5.85 0.96
C ASN A 226 0.60 4.90 -0.15
N PRO A 227 1.84 4.40 -0.08
CA PRO A 227 2.35 3.44 -1.05
C PRO A 227 1.70 2.07 -0.88
N SER A 228 1.67 1.28 -1.94
CA SER A 228 1.31 -0.14 -1.87
C SER A 228 2.27 -0.88 -0.94
N THR A 229 1.76 -1.39 0.19
CA THR A 229 2.60 -2.02 1.22
C THR A 229 3.29 -3.31 0.76
N ALA A 230 2.71 -4.00 -0.21
CA ALA A 230 3.23 -5.28 -0.71
C ALA A 230 4.46 -5.12 -1.63
N THR A 231 4.57 -3.98 -2.32
CA THR A 231 5.57 -3.76 -3.37
C THR A 231 6.56 -2.64 -3.05
N TYR A 232 6.34 -1.87 -1.98
CA TYR A 232 7.17 -0.71 -1.65
C TYR A 232 8.43 -1.12 -0.86
N PRO A 233 9.65 -1.00 -1.44
CA PRO A 233 10.87 -1.53 -0.83
C PRO A 233 11.20 -0.92 0.53
N PHE A 234 10.83 0.35 0.78
CA PHE A 234 11.07 1.00 2.06
C PHE A 234 10.17 0.51 3.21
N ASN A 235 9.08 -0.22 2.90
CA ASN A 235 8.26 -0.92 3.89
C ASN A 235 8.82 -2.29 4.29
N ALA A 236 9.85 -2.74 3.62
CA ALA A 236 10.51 -3.99 3.92
C ALA A 236 11.23 -3.93 5.29
N PRO A 237 11.43 -5.06 5.97
CA PRO A 237 12.25 -5.15 7.16
C PRO A 237 13.65 -4.55 6.95
N LYS A 238 14.29 -4.08 8.03
CA LYS A 238 15.59 -3.39 7.95
C LYS A 238 16.66 -4.20 7.22
N PHE A 239 16.75 -5.50 7.51
CA PHE A 239 17.73 -6.38 6.88
C PHE A 239 17.57 -6.48 5.36
N PHE A 240 16.34 -6.38 4.88
CA PHE A 240 16.05 -6.44 3.45
C PHE A 240 16.27 -5.10 2.72
N ARG A 241 16.22 -3.97 3.43
CA ARG A 241 16.45 -2.66 2.80
C ARG A 241 17.85 -2.50 2.22
N ASN A 242 18.79 -3.36 2.59
CA ASN A 242 20.13 -3.40 2.00
C ASN A 242 20.14 -3.67 0.49
N ILE A 243 19.04 -4.21 -0.07
CA ILE A 243 18.89 -4.34 -1.51
C ILE A 243 18.70 -2.99 -2.22
N ILE A 244 18.26 -1.95 -1.49
CA ILE A 244 18.10 -0.60 -2.04
C ILE A 244 19.48 0.01 -2.19
N LYS A 245 19.93 0.16 -3.44
CA LYS A 245 21.27 0.62 -3.74
C LYS A 245 21.23 1.60 -4.89
N ALA A 246 21.95 2.71 -4.76
CA ALA A 246 22.08 3.65 -5.85
C ALA A 246 22.80 2.99 -7.04
N LYS A 247 22.45 3.38 -8.26
CA LYS A 247 23.19 2.94 -9.45
C LYS A 247 24.63 3.47 -9.41
N PRO A 248 25.58 2.83 -10.11
CA PRO A 248 26.96 3.29 -10.18
C PRO A 248 27.05 4.78 -10.56
N GLY A 249 27.89 5.54 -9.85
CA GLY A 249 28.05 6.98 -10.03
C GLY A 249 26.99 7.86 -9.35
N TYR A 250 26.06 7.27 -8.60
CA TYR A 250 25.02 7.99 -7.86
C TYR A 250 25.01 7.61 -6.39
N VAL A 251 24.43 8.49 -5.59
CA VAL A 251 24.17 8.25 -4.16
C VAL A 251 22.70 8.53 -3.83
N TYR A 252 22.16 7.88 -2.80
CA TYR A 252 20.89 8.27 -2.23
C TYR A 252 21.13 9.38 -1.21
N LEU A 253 20.33 10.43 -1.32
CA LEU A 253 20.21 11.46 -0.30
C LEU A 253 18.90 11.23 0.47
N TYR A 254 18.98 11.19 1.77
CA TYR A 254 17.83 11.18 2.66
C TYR A 254 17.75 12.54 3.36
N GLY A 255 16.59 13.18 3.22
CA GLY A 255 16.30 14.45 3.90
C GLY A 255 14.92 14.35 4.55
N ASP A 256 14.83 14.80 5.78
CA ASP A 256 13.59 14.87 6.54
C ASP A 256 13.54 16.17 7.34
N TYR A 257 12.35 16.73 7.52
CA TYR A 257 12.19 17.93 8.35
C TYR A 257 12.08 17.55 9.82
N ALA A 258 12.94 18.10 10.65
CA ALA A 258 12.83 17.92 12.08
C ALA A 258 11.56 18.63 12.60
N MET A 259 10.70 17.87 13.29
CA MET A 259 9.50 18.40 13.96
C MET A 259 8.57 19.23 13.05
N GLN A 260 8.36 18.78 11.79
CA GLN A 260 7.59 19.52 10.80
C GLN A 260 6.19 19.92 11.30
N GLU A 261 5.43 18.97 11.86
CA GLU A 261 4.07 19.24 12.32
C GLU A 261 4.01 20.25 13.48
N PRO A 262 4.83 20.14 14.55
CA PRO A 262 4.89 21.16 15.60
C PRO A 262 5.31 22.54 15.09
N CYS A 263 6.27 22.62 14.16
CA CYS A 263 6.70 23.90 13.58
C CYS A 263 5.56 24.58 12.79
N ILE A 264 4.83 23.81 11.98
CA ILE A 264 3.67 24.34 11.23
C ILE A 264 2.56 24.77 12.19
N ALA A 265 2.28 23.97 13.23
CA ALA A 265 1.27 24.32 14.23
C ALA A 265 1.63 25.60 14.97
N ALA A 266 2.88 25.77 15.37
CA ALA A 266 3.36 27.00 16.00
C ALA A 266 3.24 28.23 15.08
N TYR A 267 3.59 28.06 13.79
CA TYR A 267 3.46 29.12 12.79
C TYR A 267 1.99 29.55 12.56
N LEU A 268 1.07 28.61 12.55
CA LEU A 268 -0.37 28.87 12.33
C LEU A 268 -1.08 29.41 13.58
N SER A 269 -0.49 29.25 14.77
CA SER A 269 -1.08 29.71 16.03
C SER A 269 -0.73 31.16 16.38
N ASN A 270 0.22 31.77 15.71
CA ASN A 270 0.59 33.17 15.80
C ASN A 270 -0.19 34.00 14.76
#